data_34294cb595fdeff39db69b2871018b39
#
_entry.id   34294cb595fdeff39db69b2871018b39
#
_cell.length_a   1.000
_cell.length_b   1.000
_cell.length_c   1.000
_cell.angle_alpha   90.00
_cell.angle_beta   90.00
_cell.angle_gamma   90.00
#
_symmetry.space_group_name_H-M   'P 1'
#
loop_
_entity.id
_entity.type
_entity.pdbx_description
1 polymer ?
#
loop_
_entity_poly.entity_id
_entity_poly.type
_entity_poly.pdbx_seq_one_letter_code
_entity_poly.pdbx_strand_id
1 'polypeptide(L)'
;NYASRTAVVTGSAVHKAATKVRGMMAKVVAEELEANPESLVFQDGSVYVEGSPSRKLTFQDVARLANPLRGNLPSDFVPGLEATEFHVPKTAAYSSGTHAAIVEVDPRRCDIKVLKYVIVHDCGNMINPMIVDGQVKGGLAQGMGGAFFEKLVYDEVSGSLLTSSLMDYCVPTASEVPEPEVHHLVTPSPINPLGVKGCGEGGTI
;
A
#
# COMPACT_ATOMS: atom_id res chain seq x y z
N ASN A 1 5.49 9.30 7.46
CA ASN A 1 4.62 8.14 7.66
C ASN A 1 4.98 7.43 8.96
N TYR A 2 3.99 6.89 9.67
CA TYR A 2 4.17 6.03 10.83
C TYR A 2 2.98 5.06 10.95
N ALA A 3 3.14 3.99 11.76
CA ALA A 3 2.11 2.98 12.02
C ALA A 3 1.57 2.32 10.73
N SER A 4 2.38 2.22 9.69
CA SER A 4 2.09 1.56 8.39
C SER A 4 0.74 1.96 7.77
N ARG A 5 0.29 3.19 7.93
CA ARG A 5 -1.07 3.63 7.60
C ARG A 5 -1.23 4.41 6.30
N THR A 6 -0.18 4.60 5.51
CA THR A 6 -0.24 5.38 4.26
C THR A 6 -1.30 4.82 3.31
N ALA A 7 -1.30 3.52 3.05
CA ALA A 7 -2.29 2.90 2.16
C ALA A 7 -3.73 3.03 2.73
N VAL A 8 -3.90 2.84 4.04
CA VAL A 8 -5.20 2.95 4.71
C VAL A 8 -5.75 4.38 4.66
N VAL A 9 -4.94 5.39 4.97
CA VAL A 9 -5.41 6.79 5.08
C VAL A 9 -5.34 7.49 3.73
N THR A 10 -4.14 7.64 3.18
CA THR A 10 -3.93 8.39 1.94
C THR A 10 -4.52 7.65 0.73
N GLY A 11 -4.30 6.34 0.62
CA GLY A 11 -4.86 5.54 -0.46
C GLY A 11 -6.39 5.60 -0.50
N SER A 12 -7.03 5.50 0.67
CA SER A 12 -8.50 5.61 0.75
C SER A 12 -9.01 7.03 0.44
N ALA A 13 -8.29 8.08 0.82
CA ALA A 13 -8.64 9.45 0.45
C ALA A 13 -8.54 9.66 -1.07
N VAL A 14 -7.46 9.17 -1.68
CA VAL A 14 -7.29 9.21 -3.16
C VAL A 14 -8.39 8.41 -3.86
N HIS A 15 -8.71 7.21 -3.37
CA HIS A 15 -9.80 6.40 -3.93
C HIS A 15 -11.14 7.14 -3.89
N LYS A 16 -11.48 7.77 -2.78
CA LYS A 16 -12.71 8.57 -2.65
C LYS A 16 -12.73 9.76 -3.61
N ALA A 17 -11.63 10.51 -3.68
CA ALA A 17 -11.52 11.64 -4.59
C ALA A 17 -11.64 11.21 -6.06
N ALA A 18 -10.96 10.14 -6.46
CA ALA A 18 -11.05 9.58 -7.81
C ALA A 18 -12.47 9.10 -8.14
N THR A 19 -13.14 8.43 -7.20
CA THR A 19 -14.54 7.99 -7.36
C THR A 19 -15.47 9.20 -7.55
N LYS A 20 -15.25 10.29 -6.81
CA LYS A 20 -16.04 11.50 -6.95
C LYS A 20 -15.82 12.17 -8.32
N VAL A 21 -14.57 12.31 -8.75
CA VAL A 21 -14.24 12.84 -10.08
C VAL A 21 -14.83 11.96 -11.18
N ARG A 22 -14.75 10.62 -11.05
CA ARG A 22 -15.41 9.71 -11.99
C ARG A 22 -16.92 9.94 -12.07
N GLY A 23 -17.58 10.16 -10.94
CA GLY A 23 -19.01 10.50 -10.90
C GLY A 23 -19.33 11.83 -11.61
N MET A 24 -18.47 12.85 -11.46
CA MET A 24 -18.58 14.11 -12.18
C MET A 24 -18.40 13.91 -13.69
N MET A 25 -17.38 13.14 -14.12
CA MET A 25 -17.19 12.79 -15.52
C MET A 25 -18.39 12.04 -16.08
N ALA A 26 -18.97 11.09 -15.34
CA ALA A 26 -20.14 10.34 -15.77
C ALA A 26 -21.33 11.25 -16.04
N LYS A 27 -21.58 12.28 -15.24
CA LYS A 27 -22.65 13.26 -15.48
C LYS A 27 -22.44 14.01 -16.80
N VAL A 28 -21.22 14.50 -17.05
CA VAL A 28 -20.88 15.24 -18.29
C VAL A 28 -21.04 14.33 -19.52
N VAL A 29 -20.55 13.10 -19.45
CA VAL A 29 -20.63 12.13 -20.55
C VAL A 29 -22.07 11.68 -20.81
N ALA A 30 -22.87 11.48 -19.76
CA ALA A 30 -24.27 11.10 -19.87
C ALA A 30 -25.10 12.16 -20.60
N GLU A 31 -24.85 13.44 -20.32
CA GLU A 31 -25.49 14.57 -21.03
C GLU A 31 -25.08 14.59 -22.50
N GLU A 32 -23.80 14.53 -22.80
CA GLU A 32 -23.27 14.61 -24.17
C GLU A 32 -23.66 13.41 -25.04
N LEU A 33 -23.67 12.22 -24.46
CA LEU A 33 -24.02 11.00 -25.18
C LEU A 33 -25.50 10.62 -25.06
N GLU A 34 -26.32 11.42 -24.41
CA GLU A 34 -27.75 11.13 -24.14
C GLU A 34 -27.91 9.68 -23.60
N ALA A 35 -27.18 9.35 -22.52
CA ALA A 35 -27.09 8.03 -21.94
C ALA A 35 -27.30 8.05 -20.43
N ASN A 36 -27.65 6.87 -19.86
CA ASN A 36 -27.72 6.75 -18.41
C ASN A 36 -26.28 6.71 -17.83
N PRO A 37 -25.95 7.52 -16.81
CA PRO A 37 -24.65 7.46 -16.14
C PRO A 37 -24.23 6.07 -15.65
N GLU A 38 -25.20 5.22 -15.27
CA GLU A 38 -24.94 3.86 -14.81
C GLU A 38 -24.56 2.89 -15.94
N SER A 39 -24.87 3.22 -17.20
CA SER A 39 -24.47 2.44 -18.37
C SER A 39 -23.11 2.84 -18.95
N LEU A 40 -22.36 3.71 -18.28
CA LEU A 40 -21.07 4.19 -18.76
C LEU A 40 -19.92 3.31 -18.28
N VAL A 41 -19.09 2.88 -19.23
CA VAL A 41 -17.86 2.12 -18.99
C VAL A 41 -16.65 3.03 -19.14
N PHE A 42 -15.80 3.05 -18.10
CA PHE A 42 -14.54 3.79 -18.06
C PHE A 42 -13.40 2.82 -18.32
N GLN A 43 -12.74 2.97 -19.43
CA GLN A 43 -11.66 2.06 -19.83
C GLN A 43 -10.66 2.76 -20.73
N ASP A 44 -9.37 2.50 -20.52
CA ASP A 44 -8.24 2.93 -21.36
C ASP A 44 -8.28 4.42 -21.74
N GLY A 45 -8.51 5.29 -20.74
CA GLY A 45 -8.54 6.73 -20.94
C GLY A 45 -9.76 7.26 -21.70
N SER A 46 -10.79 6.44 -21.84
CA SER A 46 -12.05 6.76 -22.52
C SER A 46 -13.26 6.37 -21.69
N VAL A 47 -14.40 6.98 -22.01
CA VAL A 47 -15.70 6.63 -21.46
C VAL A 47 -16.65 6.34 -22.63
N TYR A 48 -17.35 5.23 -22.58
CA TYR A 48 -18.30 4.83 -23.63
C TYR A 48 -19.56 4.21 -23.04
N VAL A 49 -20.61 4.15 -23.84
CA VAL A 49 -21.88 3.51 -23.45
C VAL A 49 -21.73 1.99 -23.55
N GLU A 50 -22.11 1.26 -22.51
CA GLU A 50 -22.11 -0.21 -22.50
C GLU A 50 -22.87 -0.78 -23.71
N GLY A 51 -22.28 -1.77 -24.40
CA GLY A 51 -22.83 -2.33 -25.62
C GLY A 51 -22.64 -1.47 -26.89
N SER A 52 -22.09 -0.25 -26.77
CA SER A 52 -21.85 0.66 -27.92
C SER A 52 -20.48 1.33 -27.84
N PRO A 53 -19.37 0.58 -27.99
CA PRO A 53 -18.00 1.14 -27.82
C PRO A 53 -17.61 2.24 -28.82
N SER A 54 -18.37 2.38 -29.92
CA SER A 54 -18.19 3.47 -30.88
C SER A 54 -18.70 4.83 -30.37
N ARG A 55 -19.64 4.83 -29.43
CA ARG A 55 -20.16 6.03 -28.75
C ARG A 55 -19.29 6.32 -27.53
N LYS A 56 -18.13 6.92 -27.77
CA LYS A 56 -17.11 7.16 -26.74
C LYS A 56 -16.58 8.58 -26.74
N LEU A 57 -16.15 9.04 -25.58
CA LEU A 57 -15.36 10.27 -25.36
C LEU A 57 -14.05 9.90 -24.69
N THR A 58 -12.94 10.57 -25.07
CA THR A 58 -11.70 10.47 -24.32
C THR A 58 -11.78 11.28 -23.02
N PHE A 59 -10.96 10.96 -22.03
CA PHE A 59 -10.88 11.78 -20.82
C PHE A 59 -10.52 13.24 -21.14
N GLN A 60 -9.75 13.47 -22.20
CA GLN A 60 -9.44 14.83 -22.67
C GLN A 60 -10.69 15.56 -23.19
N ASP A 61 -11.54 14.87 -23.93
CA ASP A 61 -12.80 15.45 -24.41
C ASP A 61 -13.73 15.77 -23.24
N VAL A 62 -13.85 14.85 -22.28
CA VAL A 62 -14.65 15.08 -21.06
C VAL A 62 -14.13 16.27 -20.26
N ALA A 63 -12.81 16.43 -20.14
CA ALA A 63 -12.22 17.58 -19.47
C ALA A 63 -12.51 18.91 -20.18
N ARG A 64 -12.58 18.89 -21.53
CA ARG A 64 -12.99 20.06 -22.32
C ARG A 64 -14.45 20.39 -22.15
N LEU A 65 -15.33 19.37 -22.15
CA LEU A 65 -16.77 19.54 -21.97
C LEU A 65 -17.11 20.02 -20.54
N ALA A 66 -16.35 19.60 -19.53
CA ALA A 66 -16.52 20.07 -18.17
C ALA A 66 -16.13 21.55 -17.95
N ASN A 67 -15.64 22.24 -19.00
CA ASN A 67 -15.32 23.66 -18.95
C ASN A 67 -16.58 24.48 -19.28
N PRO A 68 -16.98 25.47 -18.44
CA PRO A 68 -18.22 26.24 -18.63
C PRO A 68 -18.29 27.05 -19.93
N LEU A 69 -17.14 27.25 -20.58
CA LEU A 69 -17.08 27.98 -21.85
C LEU A 69 -17.23 27.11 -23.09
N ARG A 70 -17.31 25.78 -22.94
CA ARG A 70 -17.20 24.83 -24.07
C ARG A 70 -18.18 23.69 -24.12
N GLY A 71 -19.01 23.49 -23.09
CA GLY A 71 -19.94 22.38 -23.03
C GLY A 71 -21.33 22.75 -22.56
N ASN A 72 -22.31 21.95 -22.91
CA ASN A 72 -23.63 21.95 -22.31
C ASN A 72 -23.52 21.17 -21.00
N LEU A 73 -23.33 21.88 -19.91
CA LEU A 73 -23.25 21.25 -18.59
C LEU A 73 -24.65 21.04 -18.01
N PRO A 74 -24.90 19.93 -17.29
CA PRO A 74 -26.11 19.77 -16.51
C PRO A 74 -26.34 20.97 -15.59
N SER A 75 -27.57 21.35 -15.35
CA SER A 75 -27.93 22.55 -14.59
C SER A 75 -27.41 22.57 -13.14
N ASP A 76 -27.17 21.40 -12.57
CA ASP A 76 -26.62 21.17 -11.22
C ASP A 76 -25.13 20.88 -11.22
N PHE A 77 -24.45 20.96 -12.36
CA PHE A 77 -23.02 20.63 -12.48
C PHE A 77 -22.16 21.85 -12.09
N VAL A 78 -21.29 21.65 -11.13
CA VAL A 78 -20.25 22.62 -10.78
C VAL A 78 -19.08 22.45 -11.76
N PRO A 79 -18.69 23.49 -12.51
CA PRO A 79 -17.59 23.39 -13.47
C PRO A 79 -16.27 22.94 -12.85
N GLY A 80 -15.52 22.15 -13.61
CA GLY A 80 -14.24 21.56 -13.20
C GLY A 80 -14.38 20.07 -12.86
N LEU A 81 -13.24 19.36 -12.90
CA LEU A 81 -13.12 17.94 -12.57
C LEU A 81 -12.12 17.78 -11.43
N GLU A 82 -12.47 18.33 -10.28
CA GLU A 82 -11.60 18.24 -9.09
C GLU A 82 -12.39 17.78 -7.87
N ALA A 83 -11.73 17.08 -6.98
CA ALA A 83 -12.28 16.67 -5.71
C ALA A 83 -11.21 16.63 -4.62
N THR A 84 -11.56 17.13 -3.46
CA THR A 84 -10.77 16.95 -2.23
C THR A 84 -11.55 16.07 -1.29
N GLU A 85 -10.91 14.98 -0.84
CA GLU A 85 -11.53 14.03 0.06
C GLU A 85 -10.59 13.66 1.20
N PHE A 86 -11.17 13.30 2.32
CA PHE A 86 -10.46 12.85 3.50
C PHE A 86 -10.93 11.46 3.90
N HIS A 87 -10.00 10.69 4.47
CA HIS A 87 -10.34 9.42 5.09
C HIS A 87 -9.74 9.36 6.49
N VAL A 88 -10.63 9.26 7.48
CA VAL A 88 -10.26 9.07 8.89
C VAL A 88 -10.85 7.72 9.31
N PRO A 89 -10.03 6.67 9.46
CA PRO A 89 -10.51 5.39 9.93
C PRO A 89 -10.90 5.48 11.42
N LYS A 90 -11.92 4.74 11.83
CA LYS A 90 -12.39 4.73 13.23
C LYS A 90 -11.39 4.10 14.20
N THR A 91 -10.52 3.24 13.70
CA THR A 91 -9.50 2.52 14.46
C THR A 91 -8.33 2.14 13.55
N ALA A 92 -7.25 1.59 14.10
CA ALA A 92 -6.14 1.07 13.33
C ALA A 92 -6.53 -0.21 12.56
N ALA A 93 -5.94 -0.39 11.38
CA ALA A 93 -6.06 -1.60 10.57
C ALA A 93 -4.80 -2.44 10.76
N TYR A 94 -4.87 -3.41 11.66
CA TYR A 94 -3.74 -4.28 11.98
C TYR A 94 -3.60 -5.38 10.95
N SER A 95 -2.35 -5.58 10.47
CA SER A 95 -1.95 -6.81 9.78
C SER A 95 -1.85 -7.97 10.77
N SER A 96 -1.84 -9.17 10.25
CA SER A 96 -1.60 -10.40 11.00
C SER A 96 -0.50 -11.20 10.32
N GLY A 97 0.28 -11.94 11.10
CA GLY A 97 1.32 -12.79 10.55
C GLY A 97 1.71 -13.89 11.51
N THR A 98 2.27 -14.94 10.95
CA THR A 98 2.89 -16.05 11.68
C THR A 98 4.21 -16.36 11.01
N HIS A 99 5.25 -16.47 11.82
CA HIS A 99 6.59 -16.81 11.38
C HIS A 99 6.99 -18.17 11.96
N ALA A 100 7.65 -18.97 11.16
CA ALA A 100 8.21 -20.25 11.58
C ALA A 100 9.66 -20.38 11.09
N ALA A 101 10.55 -20.70 12.00
CA ALA A 101 11.97 -20.89 11.70
C ALA A 101 12.43 -22.29 12.12
N ILE A 102 13.23 -22.92 11.26
CA ILE A 102 14.01 -24.12 11.60
C ILE A 102 15.45 -23.66 11.76
N VAL A 103 16.02 -23.89 12.93
CA VAL A 103 17.36 -23.43 13.27
C VAL A 103 18.23 -24.60 13.73
N GLU A 104 19.50 -24.53 13.41
CA GLU A 104 20.56 -25.38 13.94
C GLU A 104 21.38 -24.55 14.94
N VAL A 105 21.61 -25.11 16.14
CA VAL A 105 22.37 -24.45 17.20
C VAL A 105 23.60 -25.26 17.54
N ASP A 106 24.79 -24.65 17.42
CA ASP A 106 26.04 -25.21 17.94
C ASP A 106 26.40 -24.55 19.28
N PRO A 107 26.12 -25.21 20.42
CA PRO A 107 26.37 -24.63 21.74
C PRO A 107 27.86 -24.47 22.08
N ARG A 108 28.75 -25.17 21.36
CA ARG A 108 30.20 -25.08 21.60
C ARG A 108 30.79 -23.83 20.94
N ARG A 109 30.23 -23.46 19.78
CA ARG A 109 30.66 -22.30 19.02
C ARG A 109 29.81 -21.07 19.30
N CYS A 110 28.70 -21.25 20.04
CA CYS A 110 27.67 -20.22 20.22
C CYS A 110 27.16 -19.69 18.86
N ASP A 111 26.97 -20.61 17.92
CA ASP A 111 26.57 -20.31 16.54
C ASP A 111 25.14 -20.76 16.29
N ILE A 112 24.36 -19.95 15.57
CA ILE A 112 22.97 -20.24 15.20
C ILE A 112 22.84 -20.08 13.69
N LYS A 113 22.40 -21.14 13.02
CA LYS A 113 22.14 -21.12 11.59
C LYS A 113 20.64 -21.30 11.33
N VAL A 114 20.05 -20.36 10.60
CA VAL A 114 18.67 -20.49 10.11
C VAL A 114 18.67 -21.38 8.88
N LEU A 115 18.06 -22.57 8.99
CA LEU A 115 17.98 -23.54 7.91
C LEU A 115 16.78 -23.29 6.99
N LYS A 116 15.66 -22.85 7.56
CA LYS A 116 14.44 -22.52 6.82
C LYS A 116 13.67 -21.43 7.57
N TYR A 117 13.07 -20.52 6.81
CA TYR A 117 12.18 -19.49 7.36
C TYR A 117 10.92 -19.42 6.52
N VAL A 118 9.76 -19.45 7.17
CA VAL A 118 8.45 -19.39 6.53
C VAL A 118 7.64 -18.26 7.15
N ILE A 119 7.03 -17.44 6.32
CA ILE A 119 6.18 -16.33 6.74
C ILE A 119 4.81 -16.48 6.10
N VAL A 120 3.76 -16.46 6.91
CA VAL A 120 2.38 -16.31 6.45
C VAL A 120 1.89 -14.95 6.92
N HIS A 121 1.56 -14.06 5.98
CA HIS A 121 1.25 -12.66 6.26
C HIS A 121 -0.12 -12.28 5.67
N ASP A 122 -0.88 -11.43 6.39
CA ASP A 122 -2.16 -10.88 5.94
C ASP A 122 -2.17 -9.35 6.14
N CYS A 123 -2.05 -8.61 5.06
CA CYS A 123 -2.24 -7.15 5.03
C CYS A 123 -3.55 -6.72 4.36
N GLY A 124 -4.55 -7.61 4.30
CA GLY A 124 -5.78 -7.40 3.56
C GLY A 124 -5.55 -7.43 2.06
N ASN A 125 -6.25 -6.59 1.30
CA ASN A 125 -6.03 -6.49 -0.13
C ASN A 125 -4.63 -5.93 -0.43
N MET A 126 -3.85 -6.64 -1.23
CA MET A 126 -2.53 -6.19 -1.67
C MET A 126 -2.67 -5.26 -2.88
N ILE A 127 -2.32 -3.98 -2.72
CA ILE A 127 -2.33 -3.02 -3.85
C ILE A 127 -1.22 -3.38 -4.84
N ASN A 128 -0.04 -3.74 -4.34
CA ASN A 128 1.11 -4.19 -5.14
C ASN A 128 1.81 -5.35 -4.42
N PRO A 129 1.60 -6.61 -4.87
CA PRO A 129 2.20 -7.79 -4.25
C PRO A 129 3.72 -7.73 -4.15
N MET A 130 4.41 -7.27 -5.19
CA MET A 130 5.88 -7.16 -5.18
C MET A 130 6.38 -6.23 -4.06
N ILE A 131 5.69 -5.12 -3.82
CA ILE A 131 6.04 -4.19 -2.72
C ILE A 131 5.74 -4.83 -1.37
N VAL A 132 4.64 -5.56 -1.24
CA VAL A 132 4.28 -6.27 0.00
C VAL A 132 5.34 -7.32 0.33
N ASP A 133 5.76 -8.14 -0.64
CA ASP A 133 6.86 -9.10 -0.46
C ASP A 133 8.16 -8.41 -0.02
N GLY A 134 8.50 -7.30 -0.65
CA GLY A 134 9.67 -6.50 -0.27
C GLY A 134 9.59 -5.97 1.16
N GLN A 135 8.42 -5.54 1.62
CA GLN A 135 8.22 -5.09 3.00
C GLN A 135 8.35 -6.25 4.00
N VAL A 136 7.77 -7.41 3.69
CA VAL A 136 7.85 -8.60 4.55
C VAL A 136 9.28 -9.10 4.68
N LYS A 137 10.01 -9.23 3.56
CA LYS A 137 11.42 -9.64 3.55
C LYS A 137 12.33 -8.62 4.24
N GLY A 138 12.10 -7.34 4.00
CA GLY A 138 12.84 -6.25 4.67
C GLY A 138 12.57 -6.22 6.18
N GLY A 139 11.32 -6.50 6.61
CA GLY A 139 10.98 -6.64 8.02
C GLY A 139 11.73 -7.81 8.67
N LEU A 140 11.78 -8.98 8.01
CA LEU A 140 12.58 -10.13 8.48
C LEU A 140 14.05 -9.74 8.65
N ALA A 141 14.65 -9.07 7.66
CA ALA A 141 16.03 -8.62 7.74
C ALA A 141 16.27 -7.71 8.95
N GLN A 142 15.35 -6.80 9.23
CA GLN A 142 15.41 -5.92 10.41
C GLN A 142 15.27 -6.71 11.71
N GLY A 143 14.35 -7.67 11.80
CA GLY A 143 14.17 -8.52 12.97
C GLY A 143 15.41 -9.36 13.25
N MET A 144 16.01 -9.95 12.21
CA MET A 144 17.27 -10.69 12.33
C MET A 144 18.44 -9.80 12.73
N GLY A 145 18.49 -8.57 12.19
CA GLY A 145 19.46 -7.56 12.59
C GLY A 145 19.44 -7.35 14.11
N GLY A 146 18.29 -7.04 14.66
CA GLY A 146 18.09 -6.83 16.09
C GLY A 146 18.36 -8.07 16.95
N ALA A 147 18.10 -9.29 16.41
CA ALA A 147 18.29 -10.53 17.16
C ALA A 147 19.73 -11.02 17.19
N PHE A 148 20.48 -10.87 16.09
CA PHE A 148 21.79 -11.52 15.91
C PHE A 148 22.96 -10.57 15.73
N PHE A 149 22.77 -9.33 15.27
CA PHE A 149 23.85 -8.46 14.81
C PHE A 149 23.92 -7.12 15.53
N GLU A 150 22.78 -6.43 15.63
CA GLU A 150 22.72 -5.06 16.09
C GLU A 150 22.82 -4.95 17.61
N LYS A 151 23.84 -4.24 18.11
CA LYS A 151 24.04 -4.01 19.54
C LYS A 151 24.49 -2.60 19.82
N LEU A 152 23.75 -1.89 20.65
CA LEU A 152 24.18 -0.61 21.20
C LEU A 152 25.04 -0.84 22.44
N VAL A 153 26.30 -0.40 22.39
CA VAL A 153 27.26 -0.52 23.49
C VAL A 153 27.64 0.88 23.95
N TYR A 154 27.45 1.12 25.23
CA TYR A 154 27.84 2.39 25.87
C TYR A 154 29.04 2.20 26.78
N ASP A 155 29.89 3.22 26.84
CA ASP A 155 30.95 3.28 27.82
C ASP A 155 30.35 3.49 29.23
N GLU A 156 30.73 2.64 30.17
CA GLU A 156 30.11 2.62 31.51
C GLU A 156 30.44 3.87 32.34
N VAL A 157 31.55 4.55 32.03
CA VAL A 157 32.03 5.70 32.79
C VAL A 157 31.51 7.02 32.20
N SER A 158 31.66 7.19 30.90
CA SER A 158 31.29 8.44 30.22
C SER A 158 29.87 8.46 29.69
N GLY A 159 29.20 7.28 29.56
CA GLY A 159 27.89 7.13 28.90
C GLY A 159 27.95 7.35 27.40
N SER A 160 29.14 7.45 26.80
CA SER A 160 29.29 7.64 25.36
C SER A 160 28.94 6.37 24.58
N LEU A 161 28.25 6.53 23.46
CA LEU A 161 27.94 5.42 22.56
C LEU A 161 29.21 4.97 21.82
N LEU A 162 29.66 3.75 22.08
CA LEU A 162 30.84 3.15 21.46
C LEU A 162 30.55 2.63 20.04
N THR A 163 29.34 2.06 19.81
CA THR A 163 28.89 1.58 18.50
C THR A 163 28.22 2.71 17.70
N SER A 164 28.96 3.79 17.46
CA SER A 164 28.44 5.03 16.87
C SER A 164 28.55 5.09 15.33
N SER A 165 29.20 4.10 14.72
CA SER A 165 29.39 4.03 13.27
C SER A 165 29.07 2.63 12.74
N LEU A 166 28.86 2.50 11.41
CA LEU A 166 28.67 1.19 10.77
C LEU A 166 29.92 0.29 10.79
N MET A 167 31.04 0.77 11.29
CA MET A 167 32.23 -0.05 11.57
C MET A 167 32.04 -0.89 12.83
N ASP A 168 31.27 -0.40 13.76
CA ASP A 168 31.11 -0.98 15.10
C ASP A 168 29.68 -1.50 15.32
N TYR A 169 28.68 -0.88 14.68
CA TYR A 169 27.28 -1.29 14.69
C TYR A 169 27.00 -2.16 13.49
N CYS A 170 26.90 -3.47 13.73
CA CYS A 170 26.71 -4.46 12.66
C CYS A 170 25.26 -4.46 12.17
N VAL A 171 25.08 -4.21 10.88
CA VAL A 171 23.80 -4.40 10.17
C VAL A 171 23.93 -5.67 9.33
N PRO A 172 22.91 -6.55 9.27
CA PRO A 172 23.00 -7.76 8.47
C PRO A 172 23.12 -7.45 6.98
N THR A 173 23.95 -8.21 6.29
CA THR A 173 24.07 -8.15 4.83
C THR A 173 23.11 -9.10 4.16
N ALA A 174 22.91 -8.99 2.85
CA ALA A 174 22.02 -9.88 2.10
C ALA A 174 22.42 -11.37 2.15
N SER A 175 23.69 -11.67 2.44
CA SER A 175 24.18 -13.05 2.58
C SER A 175 23.87 -13.68 3.93
N GLU A 176 23.52 -12.88 4.92
CA GLU A 176 23.23 -13.31 6.29
C GLU A 176 21.74 -13.51 6.54
N VAL A 177 20.89 -12.88 5.72
CA VAL A 177 19.45 -13.04 5.81
C VAL A 177 18.99 -14.19 4.92
N PRO A 178 18.32 -15.22 5.48
CA PRO A 178 17.81 -16.33 4.67
C PRO A 178 16.71 -15.85 3.73
N GLU A 179 16.60 -16.43 2.55
CA GLU A 179 15.44 -16.21 1.68
C GLU A 179 14.21 -16.90 2.29
N PRO A 180 13.20 -16.15 2.73
CA PRO A 180 12.01 -16.74 3.34
C PRO A 180 11.05 -17.29 2.28
N GLU A 181 10.33 -18.34 2.64
CA GLU A 181 9.13 -18.78 1.93
C GLU A 181 7.95 -17.91 2.42
N VAL A 182 7.44 -17.01 1.56
CA VAL A 182 6.38 -16.06 1.92
C VAL A 182 5.04 -16.50 1.33
N HIS A 183 4.02 -16.55 2.17
CA HIS A 183 2.64 -16.81 1.80
C HIS A 183 1.75 -15.66 2.27
N HIS A 184 0.72 -15.35 1.49
CA HIS A 184 -0.24 -14.30 1.82
C HIS A 184 -1.63 -14.87 2.02
N LEU A 185 -2.25 -14.50 3.13
CA LEU A 185 -3.69 -14.57 3.32
C LEU A 185 -4.30 -13.22 2.97
N VAL A 186 -5.54 -13.22 2.51
CA VAL A 186 -6.25 -12.00 2.14
C VAL A 186 -7.56 -11.92 2.93
N THR A 187 -7.54 -11.15 4.01
CA THR A 187 -8.72 -10.84 4.79
C THR A 187 -8.97 -9.32 4.72
N PRO A 188 -9.83 -8.85 3.81
CA PRO A 188 -10.05 -7.41 3.61
C PRO A 188 -10.50 -6.70 4.88
N SER A 189 -9.90 -5.55 5.16
CA SER A 189 -10.31 -4.71 6.29
C SER A 189 -11.63 -4.00 6.01
N PRO A 190 -12.62 -4.06 6.91
CA PRO A 190 -13.91 -3.39 6.72
C PRO A 190 -13.86 -1.88 7.01
N ILE A 191 -12.75 -1.36 7.55
CA ILE A 191 -12.67 0.04 8.02
C ILE A 191 -12.21 1.02 6.94
N ASN A 192 -11.87 0.53 5.76
CA ASN A 192 -11.50 1.38 4.63
C ASN A 192 -11.98 0.77 3.30
N PRO A 193 -12.25 1.60 2.27
CA PRO A 193 -12.83 1.15 1.00
C PRO A 193 -11.89 0.28 0.16
N LEU A 194 -10.60 0.29 0.44
CA LEU A 194 -9.61 -0.52 -0.28
C LEU A 194 -9.43 -1.92 0.34
N GLY A 195 -9.94 -2.15 1.55
CA GLY A 195 -9.76 -3.41 2.27
C GLY A 195 -8.31 -3.68 2.68
N VAL A 196 -7.46 -2.66 2.68
CA VAL A 196 -6.03 -2.78 3.01
C VAL A 196 -5.78 -2.73 4.51
N LYS A 197 -4.68 -3.32 4.96
CA LYS A 197 -4.12 -3.18 6.30
C LYS A 197 -2.67 -2.68 6.19
N GLY A 198 -2.05 -2.30 7.31
CA GLY A 198 -0.62 -1.99 7.33
C GLY A 198 0.22 -3.21 6.98
N CYS A 199 1.38 -3.03 6.34
CA CYS A 199 2.30 -4.14 6.07
C CYS A 199 3.77 -3.81 6.39
N GLY A 200 4.08 -2.58 6.79
CA GLY A 200 5.47 -2.16 6.98
C GLY A 200 6.19 -2.80 8.17
N GLU A 201 5.46 -3.31 9.14
CA GLU A 201 6.00 -3.86 10.39
C GLU A 201 5.73 -5.37 10.55
N GLY A 202 4.90 -5.95 9.68
CA GLY A 202 4.48 -7.35 9.81
C GLY A 202 5.57 -8.38 9.55
N GLY A 203 6.70 -7.99 8.97
CA GLY A 203 7.86 -8.86 8.73
C GLY A 203 8.87 -8.89 9.89
N THR A 204 8.75 -8.03 10.89
CA THR A 204 9.77 -7.85 11.96
C THR A 204 9.55 -8.76 13.17
N ILE A 205 8.55 -9.59 13.19
CA ILE A 205 8.15 -10.47 14.30
C ILE A 205 9.24 -11.47 14.69
#